data_636eaaa481e30e88c9a2ac069cbd0db8
#
_entry.id   636eaaa481e30e88c9a2ac069cbd0db8
#
_cell.length_a   1.000
_cell.length_b   1.000
_cell.length_c   1.000
_cell.angle_alpha   90.00
_cell.angle_beta   90.00
_cell.angle_gamma   90.00
#
_symmetry.space_group_name_H-M   'P 1'
#
loop_
_entity.id
_entity.type
_entity.pdbx_description
1 polymer ?
#
loop_
_entity_poly.entity_id
_entity_poly.type
_entity_poly.pdbx_seq_one_letter_code
_entity_poly.pdbx_strand_id
1 'polypeptide(L)'
;MLDVIRKKKESVVIKAVFVIIVLSFIGTIFLVWGKGDEGMGRSAGYAAKVDRTTISLEAYQNAYQNMAETYRQIFGANFTPELEKQLNLRQQAIDRLIDSTLIMKAAKSQGVSVSKEEISAAIAGMSAFQQNGSFDFGLYQQMLKANRITPDAFEESKKRELLIEKTRKAVMDKVVISDDEALKQFHKEQDKLELSYASFSAADVSAEVKLGDADLQDYLTKNAEKFKSPEKVSLSWFVLENSGQSHVQAVTAEEQESFYRKNMDRYIDKDNAPLPYEQVKERVKADAQRQKAAKALYEKAADTLFQNIKSGDLGLVAAKLGAKTQDTPLFSANAAPAALAGETALLKKAFELKQGELGGPVETAKGIYIFKVKEKKAAELPPLAQVRTTVEQQLRALKAAELAKQKAVEAQKQLAGNGAGLKLQATPAFGYNSKGDLPGIGNSKPLMEKVFELTTAGATPSEPMLVGNRWYAVRLKQRNAAPQADFAPRKDEIKRQLLPAKQEEALRAWLKELRSKAKIVYNPALTAANQ
;
A
#
# COMPACT_ATOMS: atom_id res chain seq x y z
N MET A 1 7.48 -20.92 12.00
CA MET A 1 8.04 -19.70 12.64
C MET A 1 7.77 -19.61 14.15
N LEU A 2 6.63 -20.07 14.66
CA LEU A 2 6.34 -20.08 16.10
C LEU A 2 7.23 -21.00 16.96
N ASP A 3 7.78 -22.07 16.38
CA ASP A 3 8.67 -23.00 17.09
C ASP A 3 10.07 -22.43 17.36
N VAL A 4 10.55 -21.47 16.59
CA VAL A 4 11.83 -20.79 16.82
C VAL A 4 11.74 -19.84 18.02
N ILE A 5 10.57 -19.23 18.22
CA ILE A 5 10.30 -18.35 19.36
C ILE A 5 10.16 -19.16 20.65
N ARG A 6 9.59 -20.37 20.57
CA ARG A 6 9.39 -21.25 21.72
C ARG A 6 10.69 -21.84 22.29
N LYS A 7 11.71 -22.05 21.45
CA LYS A 7 13.02 -22.61 21.85
C LYS A 7 14.02 -21.59 22.40
N LYS A 8 13.76 -20.27 22.27
CA LYS A 8 14.67 -19.20 22.75
C LYS A 8 14.11 -18.38 23.91
N LYS A 9 13.21 -18.92 24.70
CA LYS A 9 12.56 -18.24 25.84
C LYS A 9 13.53 -17.71 26.92
N GLU A 10 14.79 -18.11 26.91
CA GLU A 10 15.80 -17.73 27.91
C GLU A 10 16.91 -16.81 27.37
N SER A 11 16.85 -16.37 26.14
CA SER A 11 17.89 -15.51 25.58
C SER A 11 17.84 -14.12 26.23
N VAL A 12 18.93 -13.71 26.83
CA VAL A 12 19.15 -12.35 27.38
C VAL A 12 18.81 -11.27 26.35
N VAL A 13 19.02 -11.55 25.07
CA VAL A 13 18.69 -10.66 23.95
C VAL A 13 17.17 -10.44 23.82
N ILE A 14 16.34 -11.49 23.98
CA ILE A 14 14.88 -11.35 23.91
C ILE A 14 14.38 -10.58 25.14
N LYS A 15 14.95 -10.81 26.31
CA LYS A 15 14.64 -10.04 27.53
C LYS A 15 15.07 -8.57 27.38
N ALA A 16 16.24 -8.31 26.80
CA ALA A 16 16.70 -6.95 26.51
C ALA A 16 15.83 -6.22 25.49
N VAL A 17 15.43 -6.90 24.41
CA VAL A 17 14.52 -6.34 23.40
C VAL A 17 13.15 -6.05 24.01
N PHE A 18 12.62 -6.94 24.85
CA PHE A 18 11.33 -6.71 25.54
C PHE A 18 11.42 -5.53 26.51
N VAL A 19 12.55 -5.39 27.21
CA VAL A 19 12.84 -4.25 28.10
C VAL A 19 12.94 -2.94 27.30
N ILE A 20 13.60 -2.95 26.15
CA ILE A 20 13.69 -1.79 25.27
C ILE A 20 12.31 -1.40 24.74
N ILE A 21 11.49 -2.37 24.35
CA ILE A 21 10.10 -2.12 23.89
C ILE A 21 9.27 -1.49 25.03
N VAL A 22 9.33 -2.05 26.23
CA VAL A 22 8.60 -1.52 27.41
C VAL A 22 9.11 -0.12 27.75
N LEU A 23 10.42 0.11 27.75
CA LEU A 23 11.01 1.43 28.04
C LEU A 23 10.75 2.45 26.92
N SER A 24 10.68 2.03 25.66
CA SER A 24 10.31 2.94 24.56
C SER A 24 8.84 3.34 24.63
N PHE A 25 7.96 2.46 25.09
CA PHE A 25 6.56 2.79 25.36
C PHE A 25 6.43 3.81 26.52
N ILE A 26 7.28 3.68 27.54
CA ILE A 26 7.31 4.56 28.69
C ILE A 26 7.86 5.95 28.31
N GLY A 27 8.92 6.00 27.50
CA GLY A 27 9.53 7.26 27.05
C GLY A 27 8.59 8.17 26.26
N THR A 28 7.65 7.62 25.49
CA THR A 28 6.70 8.41 24.70
C THR A 28 5.65 9.14 25.54
N ILE A 29 5.20 8.51 26.60
CA ILE A 29 4.20 9.13 27.48
C ILE A 29 4.84 10.29 28.25
N PHE A 30 6.15 10.21 28.45
CA PHE A 30 6.92 11.14 29.27
C PHE A 30 7.04 12.54 28.69
N LEU A 31 7.30 12.64 27.40
CA LEU A 31 7.52 13.93 26.73
C LEU A 31 6.24 14.67 26.39
N VAL A 32 5.12 13.95 26.32
CA VAL A 32 3.82 14.53 25.93
C VAL A 32 3.19 15.39 27.02
N TRP A 33 3.41 15.05 28.30
CA TRP A 33 2.62 15.63 29.40
C TRP A 33 3.45 16.13 30.59
N GLY A 34 4.78 16.06 30.48
CA GLY A 34 5.69 16.36 31.61
C GLY A 34 5.89 17.83 31.95
N LYS A 35 5.33 18.76 31.18
CA LYS A 35 5.29 20.19 31.55
C LYS A 35 3.85 20.63 31.63
N GLY A 36 3.40 20.80 32.87
CA GLY A 36 2.19 21.53 33.17
C GLY A 36 2.23 22.91 32.51
N ASP A 37 1.06 23.39 32.17
CA ASP A 37 0.78 24.66 31.53
C ASP A 37 1.16 25.82 32.46
N GLU A 38 2.46 26.16 32.55
CA GLU A 38 2.93 27.46 33.03
C GLU A 38 4.32 27.77 32.46
N GLY A 39 4.37 28.74 31.58
CA GLY A 39 5.60 29.52 31.35
C GLY A 39 6.30 29.37 30.03
N MET A 40 6.00 30.30 29.12
CA MET A 40 6.87 30.97 28.16
C MET A 40 7.80 30.14 27.27
N GLY A 41 7.49 30.17 25.98
CA GLY A 41 8.47 29.88 24.93
C GLY A 41 7.82 29.71 23.56
N ARG A 42 7.94 30.69 22.72
CA ARG A 42 7.45 30.78 21.35
C ARG A 42 7.70 29.52 20.51
N SER A 43 6.66 29.08 19.81
CA SER A 43 6.65 28.24 18.60
C SER A 43 7.09 26.78 18.71
N ALA A 44 6.71 26.04 19.75
CA ALA A 44 6.58 24.60 19.58
C ALA A 44 5.21 24.33 18.94
N GLY A 45 5.19 23.97 17.63
CA GLY A 45 3.95 23.70 16.90
C GLY A 45 3.15 22.59 17.55
N TYR A 46 1.82 22.64 17.45
CA TYR A 46 0.95 21.54 17.89
C TYR A 46 0.78 20.51 16.76
N ALA A 47 0.58 19.25 17.13
CA ALA A 47 0.21 18.19 16.19
C ALA A 47 -1.32 18.07 16.03
N ALA A 48 -2.03 18.14 17.17
CA ALA A 48 -3.49 18.22 17.18
C ALA A 48 -3.97 18.96 18.44
N LYS A 49 -5.24 19.42 18.41
CA LYS A 49 -5.96 19.92 19.59
C LYS A 49 -7.23 19.12 19.78
N VAL A 50 -7.47 18.68 21.00
CA VAL A 50 -8.68 17.97 21.42
C VAL A 50 -9.40 18.85 22.43
N ASP A 51 -10.40 19.58 22.00
CA ASP A 51 -11.06 20.66 22.74
C ASP A 51 -10.04 21.72 23.21
N ARG A 52 -9.77 21.78 24.53
CA ARG A 52 -8.79 22.70 25.14
C ARG A 52 -7.41 22.07 25.32
N THR A 53 -7.26 20.76 25.07
CA THR A 53 -6.00 20.04 25.28
C THR A 53 -5.18 20.05 24.01
N THR A 54 -3.94 20.51 24.11
CA THR A 54 -3.00 20.55 22.98
C THR A 54 -2.10 19.31 23.02
N ILE A 55 -2.00 18.60 21.90
CA ILE A 55 -1.01 17.55 21.65
C ILE A 55 0.17 18.20 20.93
N SER A 56 1.35 18.21 21.56
CA SER A 56 2.53 18.85 21.00
C SER A 56 3.08 18.10 19.79
N LEU A 57 3.83 18.81 18.93
CA LEU A 57 4.52 18.19 17.80
C LEU A 57 5.58 17.20 18.27
N GLU A 58 6.27 17.51 19.37
CA GLU A 58 7.27 16.63 19.99
C GLU A 58 6.64 15.30 20.43
N ALA A 59 5.49 15.36 21.09
CA ALA A 59 4.74 14.18 21.49
C ALA A 59 4.37 13.27 20.31
N TYR A 60 3.93 13.91 19.24
CA TYR A 60 3.59 13.20 18.00
C TYR A 60 4.83 12.55 17.37
N GLN A 61 5.95 13.29 17.27
CA GLN A 61 7.19 12.76 16.71
C GLN A 61 7.69 11.54 17.49
N ASN A 62 7.65 11.62 18.83
CA ASN A 62 8.06 10.51 19.68
C ASN A 62 7.12 9.29 19.53
N ALA A 63 5.81 9.51 19.49
CA ALA A 63 4.84 8.43 19.26
C ALA A 63 5.04 7.76 17.91
N TYR A 64 5.28 8.54 16.86
CA TYR A 64 5.57 8.04 15.54
C TYR A 64 6.89 7.24 15.48
N GLN A 65 7.98 7.80 16.03
CA GLN A 65 9.29 7.13 16.04
C GLN A 65 9.25 5.79 16.76
N ASN A 66 8.60 5.73 17.93
CA ASN A 66 8.47 4.49 18.68
C ASN A 66 7.61 3.46 17.94
N MET A 67 6.55 3.91 17.28
CA MET A 67 5.74 3.02 16.44
C MET A 67 6.55 2.49 15.27
N ALA A 68 7.27 3.36 14.56
CA ALA A 68 8.13 2.97 13.44
C ALA A 68 9.23 2.00 13.86
N GLU A 69 9.84 2.22 15.05
CA GLU A 69 10.86 1.32 15.58
C GLU A 69 10.28 -0.06 15.91
N THR A 70 9.09 -0.11 16.52
CA THR A 70 8.38 -1.37 16.78
C THR A 70 8.13 -2.14 15.48
N TYR A 71 7.69 -1.46 14.42
CA TYR A 71 7.47 -2.09 13.12
C TYR A 71 8.78 -2.53 12.45
N ARG A 72 9.89 -1.75 12.59
CA ARG A 72 11.22 -2.19 12.13
C ARG A 72 11.66 -3.49 12.82
N GLN A 73 11.43 -3.62 14.11
CA GLN A 73 11.76 -4.85 14.84
C GLN A 73 10.92 -6.05 14.38
N ILE A 74 9.64 -5.83 14.05
CA ILE A 74 8.73 -6.88 13.57
C ILE A 74 9.06 -7.32 12.14
N PHE A 75 9.28 -6.37 11.24
CA PHE A 75 9.44 -6.61 9.80
C PHE A 75 10.91 -6.68 9.34
N GLY A 76 11.86 -6.23 10.18
CA GLY A 76 13.28 -6.21 9.85
C GLY A 76 13.58 -5.47 8.55
N ALA A 77 14.35 -6.11 7.67
CA ALA A 77 14.69 -5.56 6.36
C ALA A 77 13.48 -5.33 5.41
N ASN A 78 12.33 -5.93 5.70
CA ASN A 78 11.11 -5.73 4.92
C ASN A 78 10.34 -4.46 5.30
N PHE A 79 10.78 -3.72 6.31
CA PHE A 79 10.19 -2.43 6.66
C PHE A 79 10.72 -1.35 5.71
N THR A 80 10.05 -1.19 4.58
CA THR A 80 10.37 -0.20 3.55
C THR A 80 9.55 1.09 3.73
N PRO A 81 9.97 2.22 3.12
CA PRO A 81 9.17 3.45 3.11
C PRO A 81 7.78 3.26 2.53
N GLU A 82 7.63 2.37 1.54
CA GLU A 82 6.35 2.04 0.92
C GLU A 82 5.43 1.31 1.90
N LEU A 83 5.98 0.34 2.67
CA LEU A 83 5.23 -0.36 3.71
C LEU A 83 4.83 0.60 4.84
N GLU A 84 5.73 1.50 5.27
CA GLU A 84 5.42 2.55 6.24
C GLU A 84 4.25 3.41 5.79
N LYS A 85 4.24 3.84 4.50
CA LYS A 85 3.15 4.61 3.91
C LYS A 85 1.86 3.79 3.82
N GLN A 86 1.92 2.52 3.41
CA GLN A 86 0.75 1.62 3.37
C GLN A 86 0.13 1.41 4.75
N LEU A 87 0.96 1.27 5.78
CA LEU A 87 0.51 1.15 7.17
C LEU A 87 0.00 2.47 7.75
N ASN A 88 0.25 3.59 7.07
CA ASN A 88 -0.17 4.93 7.50
C ASN A 88 0.24 5.26 8.96
N LEU A 89 1.48 4.93 9.32
CA LEU A 89 1.96 5.00 10.71
C LEU A 89 1.87 6.41 11.30
N ARG A 90 2.06 7.43 10.48
CA ARG A 90 1.95 8.84 10.90
C ARG A 90 0.55 9.18 11.40
N GLN A 91 -0.48 8.74 10.66
CA GLN A 91 -1.87 8.93 11.06
C GLN A 91 -2.21 8.09 12.30
N GLN A 92 -1.75 6.85 12.36
CA GLN A 92 -1.97 6.00 13.54
C GLN A 92 -1.35 6.59 14.80
N ALA A 93 -0.16 7.20 14.72
CA ALA A 93 0.48 7.84 15.86
C ALA A 93 -0.33 9.02 16.42
N ILE A 94 -0.81 9.91 15.56
CA ILE A 94 -1.63 11.04 15.99
C ILE A 94 -3.00 10.60 16.53
N ASP A 95 -3.63 9.62 15.88
CA ASP A 95 -4.92 9.08 16.30
C ASP A 95 -4.82 8.43 17.69
N ARG A 96 -3.74 7.68 17.94
CA ARG A 96 -3.48 7.08 19.25
C ARG A 96 -3.34 8.13 20.38
N LEU A 97 -2.67 9.25 20.09
CA LEU A 97 -2.54 10.35 21.05
C LEU A 97 -3.88 11.06 21.31
N ILE A 98 -4.68 11.25 20.26
CA ILE A 98 -6.04 11.79 20.38
C ILE A 98 -6.90 10.86 21.21
N ASP A 99 -6.91 9.57 20.94
CA ASP A 99 -7.68 8.57 21.70
C ASP A 99 -7.26 8.53 23.16
N SER A 100 -5.96 8.52 23.44
CA SER A 100 -5.45 8.57 24.82
C SER A 100 -5.93 9.83 25.55
N THR A 101 -5.91 10.98 24.87
CA THR A 101 -6.40 12.24 25.42
C THR A 101 -7.91 12.17 25.72
N LEU A 102 -8.69 11.61 24.83
CA LEU A 102 -10.14 11.43 25.01
C LEU A 102 -10.45 10.47 26.15
N ILE A 103 -9.73 9.35 26.24
CA ILE A 103 -9.88 8.36 27.32
C ILE A 103 -9.56 9.01 28.68
N MET A 104 -8.47 9.79 28.78
CA MET A 104 -8.10 10.50 30.00
C MET A 104 -9.18 11.50 30.43
N LYS A 105 -9.79 12.21 29.48
CA LYS A 105 -10.93 13.10 29.79
C LYS A 105 -12.14 12.31 30.26
N ALA A 106 -12.44 11.18 29.62
CA ALA A 106 -13.53 10.30 30.04
C ALA A 106 -13.28 9.71 31.43
N ALA A 107 -12.04 9.29 31.72
CA ALA A 107 -11.63 8.82 33.03
C ALA A 107 -11.95 9.87 34.14
N LYS A 108 -11.52 11.11 33.89
CA LYS A 108 -11.79 12.22 34.83
C LYS A 108 -13.29 12.46 35.03
N SER A 109 -14.08 12.46 33.96
CA SER A 109 -15.53 12.68 34.03
C SER A 109 -16.28 11.53 34.69
N GLN A 110 -15.74 10.30 34.63
CA GLN A 110 -16.32 9.11 35.25
C GLN A 110 -15.79 8.85 36.69
N GLY A 111 -14.89 9.69 37.19
CA GLY A 111 -14.30 9.53 38.54
C GLY A 111 -13.36 8.33 38.64
N VAL A 112 -12.84 7.81 37.51
CA VAL A 112 -11.85 6.71 37.54
C VAL A 112 -10.54 7.24 38.11
N SER A 113 -9.99 6.55 39.09
CA SER A 113 -8.73 6.90 39.75
C SER A 113 -7.80 5.71 39.89
N VAL A 114 -6.53 5.99 40.07
CA VAL A 114 -5.47 5.00 40.30
C VAL A 114 -4.78 5.36 41.61
N SER A 115 -4.69 4.41 42.54
CA SER A 115 -4.05 4.62 43.84
C SER A 115 -2.52 4.50 43.74
N LYS A 116 -1.81 4.96 44.78
CA LYS A 116 -0.34 4.81 44.86
C LYS A 116 0.07 3.34 44.95
N GLU A 117 -0.72 2.53 45.63
CA GLU A 117 -0.49 1.10 45.79
C GLU A 117 -0.61 0.38 44.44
N GLU A 118 -1.58 0.76 43.62
CA GLU A 118 -1.74 0.22 42.26
C GLU A 118 -0.55 0.59 41.36
N ILE A 119 -0.04 1.82 41.46
CA ILE A 119 1.15 2.26 40.72
C ILE A 119 2.36 1.46 41.16
N SER A 120 2.60 1.37 42.48
CA SER A 120 3.72 0.62 43.02
C SER A 120 3.66 -0.86 42.67
N ALA A 121 2.49 -1.48 42.77
CA ALA A 121 2.30 -2.88 42.36
C ALA A 121 2.56 -3.11 40.88
N ALA A 122 2.08 -2.20 40.00
CA ALA A 122 2.32 -2.29 38.57
C ALA A 122 3.80 -2.13 38.22
N ILE A 123 4.52 -1.21 38.90
CA ILE A 123 5.97 -1.03 38.71
C ILE A 123 6.74 -2.25 39.21
N ALA A 124 6.40 -2.76 40.40
CA ALA A 124 7.03 -3.95 40.97
C ALA A 124 6.79 -5.22 40.11
N GLY A 125 5.65 -5.29 39.41
CA GLY A 125 5.32 -6.37 38.49
C GLY A 125 6.09 -6.34 37.17
N MET A 126 6.82 -5.26 36.84
CA MET A 126 7.58 -5.15 35.60
C MET A 126 8.85 -5.98 35.68
N SER A 127 8.97 -6.98 34.79
CA SER A 127 10.13 -7.89 34.73
C SER A 127 11.47 -7.17 34.54
N ALA A 128 11.44 -5.96 33.93
CA ALA A 128 12.61 -5.10 33.74
C ALA A 128 13.23 -4.63 35.05
N PHE A 129 12.44 -4.54 36.12
CA PHE A 129 12.88 -4.08 37.45
C PHE A 129 12.95 -5.23 38.46
N GLN A 130 12.95 -6.48 37.97
CA GLN A 130 13.01 -7.66 38.83
C GLN A 130 14.34 -8.37 38.70
N GLN A 131 14.90 -8.76 39.84
CA GLN A 131 16.03 -9.67 39.95
C GLN A 131 15.57 -10.91 40.74
N ASN A 132 15.80 -12.09 40.20
CA ASN A 132 15.33 -13.36 40.79
C ASN A 132 13.82 -13.42 41.06
N GLY A 133 12.99 -12.76 40.21
CA GLY A 133 11.53 -12.74 40.33
C GLY A 133 10.97 -11.75 41.35
N SER A 134 11.82 -10.97 42.03
CA SER A 134 11.42 -9.93 42.97
C SER A 134 11.87 -8.54 42.49
N PHE A 135 11.09 -7.53 42.85
CA PHE A 135 11.43 -6.14 42.53
C PHE A 135 12.76 -5.72 43.17
N ASP A 136 13.65 -5.14 42.36
CA ASP A 136 14.94 -4.60 42.78
C ASP A 136 14.95 -3.08 42.61
N PHE A 137 14.98 -2.36 43.74
CA PHE A 137 14.96 -0.91 43.77
C PHE A 137 16.25 -0.30 43.18
N GLY A 138 17.39 -0.97 43.36
CA GLY A 138 18.67 -0.52 42.77
C GLY A 138 18.65 -0.59 41.27
N LEU A 139 18.17 -1.72 40.70
CA LEU A 139 17.97 -1.91 39.26
C LEU A 139 16.98 -0.87 38.71
N TYR A 140 15.87 -0.64 39.39
CA TYR A 140 14.89 0.39 39.04
C TYR A 140 15.56 1.78 38.93
N GLN A 141 16.27 2.22 39.94
CA GLN A 141 16.95 3.51 39.93
C GLN A 141 18.03 3.60 38.86
N GLN A 142 18.82 2.55 38.68
CA GLN A 142 19.86 2.49 37.66
C GLN A 142 19.27 2.62 36.25
N MET A 143 18.19 1.91 35.97
CA MET A 143 17.54 1.94 34.66
C MET A 143 16.90 3.30 34.36
N LEU A 144 16.24 3.90 35.34
CA LEU A 144 15.67 5.24 35.17
C LEU A 144 16.77 6.28 34.93
N LYS A 145 17.87 6.24 35.68
CA LYS A 145 19.00 7.13 35.50
C LYS A 145 19.66 6.97 34.15
N ALA A 146 19.86 5.74 33.68
CA ALA A 146 20.40 5.44 32.35
C ALA A 146 19.53 6.04 31.23
N ASN A 147 18.23 6.07 31.42
CA ASN A 147 17.25 6.64 30.49
C ASN A 147 16.94 8.13 30.76
N ARG A 148 17.62 8.77 31.72
CA ARG A 148 17.42 10.18 32.12
C ARG A 148 15.98 10.50 32.57
N ILE A 149 15.35 9.55 33.25
CA ILE A 149 13.97 9.64 33.74
C ILE A 149 14.00 9.77 35.26
N THR A 150 13.20 10.70 35.82
CA THR A 150 13.03 10.78 37.26
C THR A 150 11.97 9.79 37.75
N PRO A 151 12.08 9.24 38.97
CA PRO A 151 11.06 8.36 39.55
C PRO A 151 9.65 8.97 39.51
N ASP A 152 9.47 10.21 39.94
CA ASP A 152 8.16 10.89 39.97
C ASP A 152 7.53 10.93 38.57
N ALA A 153 8.33 11.24 37.61
CA ALA A 153 7.88 11.35 36.28
C ALA A 153 7.54 9.96 35.68
N PHE A 154 8.26 8.91 36.04
CA PHE A 154 7.96 7.53 35.65
C PHE A 154 6.65 7.05 36.28
N GLU A 155 6.46 7.30 37.58
CA GLU A 155 5.25 6.97 38.34
C GLU A 155 4.02 7.70 37.78
N GLU A 156 4.13 8.99 37.45
CA GLU A 156 3.04 9.75 36.83
C GLU A 156 2.70 9.22 35.41
N SER A 157 3.69 8.76 34.66
CA SER A 157 3.47 8.08 33.39
C SER A 157 2.71 6.76 33.59
N LYS A 158 3.15 5.95 34.57
CA LYS A 158 2.51 4.67 34.89
C LYS A 158 1.08 4.87 35.41
N LYS A 159 0.86 5.88 36.19
CA LYS A 159 -0.50 6.27 36.61
C LYS A 159 -1.41 6.58 35.45
N ARG A 160 -0.93 7.33 34.45
CA ARG A 160 -1.72 7.63 33.24
C ARG A 160 -2.04 6.36 32.43
N GLU A 161 -1.04 5.49 32.24
CA GLU A 161 -1.23 4.20 31.57
C GLU A 161 -2.31 3.37 32.26
N LEU A 162 -2.19 3.19 33.57
CA LEU A 162 -3.16 2.47 34.38
C LEU A 162 -4.55 3.11 34.34
N LEU A 163 -4.62 4.45 34.32
CA LEU A 163 -5.89 5.15 34.21
C LEU A 163 -6.59 4.88 32.89
N ILE A 164 -5.82 4.90 31.79
CA ILE A 164 -6.33 4.55 30.46
C ILE A 164 -6.80 3.10 30.43
N GLU A 165 -5.98 2.18 30.95
CA GLU A 165 -6.29 0.74 31.01
C GLU A 165 -7.56 0.49 31.84
N LYS A 166 -7.66 1.03 33.04
CA LYS A 166 -8.85 0.91 33.90
C LYS A 166 -10.10 1.44 33.23
N THR A 167 -9.97 2.59 32.54
CA THR A 167 -11.11 3.19 31.85
C THR A 167 -11.58 2.34 30.67
N ARG A 168 -10.63 1.81 29.88
CA ARG A 168 -10.95 0.85 28.81
C ARG A 168 -11.58 -0.41 29.36
N LYS A 169 -10.99 -0.96 30.41
CA LYS A 169 -11.51 -2.15 31.10
C LYS A 169 -12.93 -1.91 31.63
N ALA A 170 -13.22 -0.76 32.22
CA ALA A 170 -14.55 -0.42 32.71
C ALA A 170 -15.60 -0.35 31.59
N VAL A 171 -15.21 -0.03 30.34
CA VAL A 171 -16.09 -0.12 29.17
C VAL A 171 -16.29 -1.58 28.75
N MET A 172 -15.21 -2.35 28.72
CA MET A 172 -15.23 -3.76 28.30
C MET A 172 -15.98 -4.66 29.29
N ASP A 173 -15.85 -4.41 30.59
CA ASP A 173 -16.51 -5.19 31.65
C ASP A 173 -18.05 -5.04 31.64
N LYS A 174 -18.58 -3.99 31.01
CA LYS A 174 -20.02 -3.81 30.81
C LYS A 174 -20.59 -4.70 29.70
N VAL A 175 -19.73 -5.28 28.89
CA VAL A 175 -20.16 -6.12 27.78
C VAL A 175 -20.56 -7.49 28.27
N VAL A 176 -21.78 -7.86 27.99
CA VAL A 176 -22.35 -9.16 28.30
C VAL A 176 -22.85 -9.80 27.02
N ILE A 177 -22.52 -11.05 26.83
CA ILE A 177 -23.09 -11.84 25.74
C ILE A 177 -24.41 -12.48 26.23
N SER A 178 -25.50 -12.14 25.57
CA SER A 178 -26.82 -12.71 25.89
C SER A 178 -26.88 -14.19 25.49
N ASP A 179 -27.85 -14.93 26.05
CA ASP A 179 -28.12 -16.31 25.65
C ASP A 179 -28.56 -16.38 24.18
N ASP A 180 -29.29 -15.39 23.71
CA ASP A 180 -29.73 -15.30 22.31
C ASP A 180 -28.57 -15.09 21.32
N GLU A 181 -27.58 -14.27 21.69
CA GLU A 181 -26.36 -14.08 20.87
C GLU A 181 -25.55 -15.39 20.81
N ALA A 182 -25.42 -16.05 21.93
CA ALA A 182 -24.72 -17.35 22.01
C ALA A 182 -25.48 -18.43 21.21
N LEU A 183 -26.80 -18.44 21.28
CA LEU A 183 -27.64 -19.36 20.51
C LEU A 183 -27.57 -19.09 18.99
N LYS A 184 -27.58 -17.85 18.58
CA LYS A 184 -27.37 -17.47 17.17
C LYS A 184 -26.01 -17.94 16.65
N GLN A 185 -24.96 -17.77 17.43
CA GLN A 185 -23.62 -18.25 17.07
C GLN A 185 -23.58 -19.79 17.01
N PHE A 186 -24.20 -20.48 17.95
CA PHE A 186 -24.33 -21.92 17.95
C PHE A 186 -25.00 -22.42 16.66
N HIS A 187 -26.16 -21.84 16.30
CA HIS A 187 -26.85 -22.16 15.06
C HIS A 187 -26.01 -21.82 13.82
N LYS A 188 -25.28 -20.69 13.82
CA LYS A 188 -24.37 -20.35 12.72
C LYS A 188 -23.30 -21.42 12.51
N GLU A 189 -22.77 -21.99 13.58
CA GLU A 189 -21.67 -22.97 13.51
C GLU A 189 -22.15 -24.41 13.26
N GLN A 190 -23.33 -24.76 13.73
CA GLN A 190 -23.79 -26.16 13.76
C GLN A 190 -24.88 -26.47 12.74
N ASP A 191 -25.67 -25.50 12.33
CA ASP A 191 -26.72 -25.72 11.36
C ASP A 191 -26.16 -26.05 9.97
N LYS A 192 -26.92 -26.83 9.22
CA LYS A 192 -26.66 -27.08 7.80
C LYS A 192 -27.74 -26.43 6.95
N LEU A 193 -27.32 -25.76 5.89
CA LEU A 193 -28.22 -25.09 4.96
C LEU A 193 -28.22 -25.81 3.62
N GLU A 194 -29.37 -25.81 2.95
CA GLU A 194 -29.52 -26.07 1.53
C GLU A 194 -30.08 -24.81 0.86
N LEU A 195 -29.46 -24.42 -0.25
CA LEU A 195 -29.93 -23.28 -1.04
C LEU A 195 -30.52 -23.72 -2.36
N SER A 196 -31.52 -23.01 -2.83
CA SER A 196 -31.92 -22.99 -4.23
C SER A 196 -31.37 -21.73 -4.86
N TYR A 197 -30.82 -21.83 -6.05
CA TYR A 197 -30.21 -20.65 -6.71
C TYR A 197 -30.38 -20.68 -8.22
N ALA A 198 -30.40 -19.48 -8.81
CA ALA A 198 -30.21 -19.25 -10.24
C ALA A 198 -28.91 -18.44 -10.43
N SER A 199 -28.19 -18.71 -11.51
CA SER A 199 -26.94 -18.01 -11.79
C SER A 199 -26.89 -17.47 -13.21
N PHE A 200 -26.23 -16.33 -13.39
CA PHE A 200 -26.14 -15.60 -14.65
C PHE A 200 -24.70 -15.10 -14.84
N SER A 201 -24.09 -15.43 -15.94
CA SER A 201 -22.82 -14.86 -16.37
C SER A 201 -22.99 -14.05 -17.66
N ALA A 202 -22.03 -13.19 -17.95
CA ALA A 202 -22.00 -12.49 -19.24
C ALA A 202 -22.01 -13.47 -20.42
N ALA A 203 -21.34 -14.61 -20.31
CA ALA A 203 -21.33 -15.63 -21.35
C ALA A 203 -22.70 -16.22 -21.63
N ASP A 204 -23.51 -16.48 -20.59
CA ASP A 204 -24.83 -17.09 -20.72
C ASP A 204 -25.81 -16.19 -21.46
N VAL A 205 -25.67 -14.88 -21.37
CA VAL A 205 -26.61 -13.89 -21.91
C VAL A 205 -26.05 -13.10 -23.10
N SER A 206 -24.79 -13.36 -23.50
CA SER A 206 -24.12 -12.63 -24.57
C SER A 206 -24.86 -12.66 -25.91
N ALA A 207 -25.50 -13.79 -26.23
CA ALA A 207 -26.30 -13.94 -27.45
C ALA A 207 -27.60 -13.08 -27.46
N GLU A 208 -28.08 -12.68 -26.30
CA GLU A 208 -29.27 -11.84 -26.19
C GLU A 208 -28.97 -10.35 -26.40
N VAL A 209 -27.69 -9.96 -26.32
CA VAL A 209 -27.24 -8.57 -26.49
C VAL A 209 -27.32 -8.18 -27.96
N LYS A 210 -28.27 -7.29 -28.28
CA LYS A 210 -28.40 -6.69 -29.59
C LYS A 210 -27.63 -5.37 -29.62
N LEU A 211 -26.76 -5.19 -30.62
CA LEU A 211 -25.96 -3.99 -30.82
C LEU A 211 -26.23 -3.45 -32.21
N GLY A 212 -26.53 -2.17 -32.30
CA GLY A 212 -26.64 -1.44 -33.57
C GLY A 212 -25.36 -0.64 -33.87
N ASP A 213 -25.23 -0.16 -35.09
CA ASP A 213 -24.09 0.66 -35.50
C ASP A 213 -23.97 1.95 -34.69
N ALA A 214 -25.10 2.52 -34.27
CA ALA A 214 -25.12 3.68 -33.41
C ALA A 214 -24.50 3.40 -32.03
N ASP A 215 -24.77 2.22 -31.44
CA ASP A 215 -24.18 1.82 -30.16
C ASP A 215 -22.68 1.65 -30.27
N LEU A 216 -22.22 1.05 -31.37
CA LEU A 216 -20.79 0.84 -31.62
C LEU A 216 -20.06 2.18 -31.82
N GLN A 217 -20.66 3.10 -32.57
CA GLN A 217 -20.08 4.43 -32.82
C GLN A 217 -20.02 5.26 -31.52
N ASP A 218 -21.07 5.22 -30.70
CA ASP A 218 -21.12 5.91 -29.41
C ASP A 218 -20.06 5.35 -28.46
N TYR A 219 -19.93 4.02 -28.38
CA TYR A 219 -18.91 3.37 -27.56
C TYR A 219 -17.49 3.72 -28.01
N LEU A 220 -17.22 3.68 -29.33
CA LEU A 220 -15.95 4.07 -29.90
C LEU A 220 -15.60 5.52 -29.55
N THR A 221 -16.54 6.42 -29.66
CA THR A 221 -16.36 7.85 -29.36
C THR A 221 -16.09 8.09 -27.88
N LYS A 222 -16.89 7.47 -27.00
CA LYS A 222 -16.74 7.59 -25.55
C LYS A 222 -15.46 6.96 -25.01
N ASN A 223 -14.90 5.99 -25.72
CA ASN A 223 -13.69 5.29 -25.35
C ASN A 223 -12.54 5.55 -26.33
N ALA A 224 -12.54 6.69 -27.03
CA ALA A 224 -11.61 7.03 -28.10
C ALA A 224 -10.13 6.74 -27.73
N GLU A 225 -9.72 7.08 -26.51
CA GLU A 225 -8.33 6.86 -26.06
C GLU A 225 -7.88 5.39 -26.09
N LYS A 226 -8.83 4.44 -25.93
CA LYS A 226 -8.52 2.99 -25.98
C LYS A 226 -8.34 2.47 -27.41
N PHE A 227 -8.90 3.18 -28.38
CA PHE A 227 -8.94 2.77 -29.78
C PHE A 227 -8.04 3.60 -30.69
N LYS A 228 -7.50 4.74 -30.21
CA LYS A 228 -6.56 5.53 -30.98
C LYS A 228 -5.38 4.67 -31.42
N SER A 229 -5.01 4.82 -32.68
CA SER A 229 -3.73 4.30 -33.15
C SER A 229 -2.60 5.01 -32.41
N PRO A 230 -1.51 4.32 -32.05
CA PRO A 230 -0.39 5.00 -31.43
C PRO A 230 0.21 6.03 -32.40
N GLU A 231 0.72 7.12 -31.83
CA GLU A 231 1.56 8.05 -32.58
C GLU A 231 2.75 7.28 -33.20
N LYS A 232 3.09 7.62 -34.44
CA LYS A 232 4.21 7.00 -35.17
C LYS A 232 5.15 8.08 -35.71
N VAL A 233 6.44 7.76 -35.69
CA VAL A 233 7.47 8.59 -36.29
C VAL A 233 8.32 7.75 -37.26
N SER A 234 8.86 8.37 -38.30
CA SER A 234 9.97 7.83 -39.05
C SER A 234 11.17 8.77 -38.89
N LEU A 235 12.33 8.20 -38.72
CA LEU A 235 13.56 8.95 -38.45
C LEU A 235 14.57 8.73 -39.58
N SER A 236 15.27 9.80 -39.94
CA SER A 236 16.61 9.71 -40.51
C SER A 236 17.59 9.95 -39.36
N TRP A 237 18.60 9.12 -39.23
CA TRP A 237 19.50 9.17 -38.08
C TRP A 237 20.90 8.68 -38.41
N PHE A 238 21.86 9.02 -37.57
CA PHE A 238 23.18 8.41 -37.53
C PHE A 238 23.71 8.35 -36.10
N VAL A 239 24.70 7.51 -35.87
CA VAL A 239 25.39 7.38 -34.60
C VAL A 239 26.89 7.60 -34.80
N LEU A 240 27.48 8.36 -33.89
CA LEU A 240 28.93 8.47 -33.75
C LEU A 240 29.34 7.50 -32.65
N GLU A 241 29.95 6.38 -33.05
CA GLU A 241 30.33 5.33 -32.11
C GLU A 241 31.48 5.77 -31.21
N ASN A 242 31.40 5.39 -29.94
CA ASN A 242 32.45 5.66 -28.93
C ASN A 242 33.70 4.76 -29.10
N SER A 243 33.69 3.82 -30.07
CA SER A 243 34.68 2.75 -30.21
C SER A 243 35.92 3.11 -31.06
N GLY A 244 35.99 4.31 -31.57
CA GLY A 244 37.10 4.69 -32.45
C GLY A 244 38.39 4.97 -31.69
N GLN A 245 39.42 4.14 -31.82
CA GLN A 245 40.82 4.37 -31.37
C GLN A 245 41.45 5.66 -31.92
N SER A 246 40.77 6.35 -32.86
CA SER A 246 41.33 7.47 -33.62
C SER A 246 41.45 8.80 -32.85
N HIS A 247 40.96 8.90 -31.62
CA HIS A 247 40.96 10.14 -30.85
C HIS A 247 41.39 9.94 -29.40
N VAL A 248 42.51 9.22 -29.17
CA VAL A 248 43.11 9.13 -27.85
C VAL A 248 43.61 10.52 -27.43
N GLN A 249 42.83 11.24 -26.65
CA GLN A 249 43.26 12.50 -26.09
C GLN A 249 44.23 12.22 -24.91
N ALA A 250 45.37 12.90 -24.92
CA ALA A 250 46.27 12.84 -23.79
C ALA A 250 45.58 13.35 -22.52
N VAL A 251 45.74 12.63 -21.42
CA VAL A 251 45.29 13.02 -20.08
C VAL A 251 46.49 13.24 -19.18
N THR A 252 46.49 14.34 -18.45
CA THR A 252 47.59 14.65 -17.50
C THR A 252 47.46 13.76 -16.26
N ALA A 253 48.54 13.67 -15.48
CA ALA A 253 48.50 12.93 -14.21
C ALA A 253 47.46 13.49 -13.24
N GLU A 254 47.27 14.80 -13.20
CA GLU A 254 46.28 15.47 -12.38
C GLU A 254 44.82 15.12 -12.83
N GLU A 255 44.59 15.08 -14.15
CA GLU A 255 43.28 14.65 -14.71
C GLU A 255 42.99 13.20 -14.35
N GLN A 256 43.98 12.30 -14.39
CA GLN A 256 43.81 10.90 -14.04
C GLN A 256 43.47 10.72 -12.54
N GLU A 257 44.19 11.41 -11.65
CA GLU A 257 43.91 11.37 -10.22
C GLU A 257 42.51 11.95 -9.92
N SER A 258 42.15 13.07 -10.53
CA SER A 258 40.81 13.68 -10.39
C SER A 258 39.71 12.74 -10.87
N PHE A 259 39.96 12.06 -11.99
CA PHE A 259 39.02 11.04 -12.52
C PHE A 259 38.87 9.87 -11.55
N TYR A 260 40.00 9.33 -11.01
CA TYR A 260 39.95 8.25 -10.05
C TYR A 260 39.16 8.64 -8.79
N ARG A 261 39.44 9.82 -8.20
CA ARG A 261 38.71 10.30 -7.01
C ARG A 261 37.19 10.42 -7.20
N LYS A 262 36.77 10.80 -8.39
CA LYS A 262 35.32 10.95 -8.74
C LYS A 262 34.64 9.62 -9.07
N ASN A 263 35.42 8.57 -9.33
CA ASN A 263 34.90 7.28 -9.78
C ASN A 263 35.52 6.11 -8.98
N MET A 264 35.83 6.31 -7.70
CA MET A 264 36.46 5.28 -6.85
C MET A 264 35.59 4.01 -6.73
N ASP A 265 34.29 4.16 -6.80
CA ASP A 265 33.28 3.09 -6.82
C ASP A 265 33.41 2.12 -8.01
N ARG A 266 34.11 2.50 -9.08
CA ARG A 266 34.39 1.65 -10.26
C ARG A 266 35.67 0.83 -10.10
N TYR A 267 36.49 1.15 -9.12
CA TYR A 267 37.83 0.57 -8.87
C TYR A 267 37.83 -0.08 -7.49
N ILE A 268 36.98 -1.08 -7.30
CA ILE A 268 36.80 -1.80 -6.03
C ILE A 268 37.37 -3.22 -6.13
N ASP A 269 37.77 -3.78 -5.00
CA ASP A 269 38.16 -5.18 -4.84
C ASP A 269 36.93 -6.09 -4.63
N LYS A 270 37.20 -7.36 -4.29
CA LYS A 270 36.15 -8.38 -4.03
C LYS A 270 35.31 -8.08 -2.79
N ASP A 271 35.84 -7.25 -1.88
CA ASP A 271 35.21 -6.86 -0.62
C ASP A 271 34.56 -5.48 -0.70
N ASN A 272 34.39 -4.95 -1.94
CA ASN A 272 33.89 -3.61 -2.23
C ASN A 272 34.74 -2.45 -1.66
N ALA A 273 36.00 -2.69 -1.34
CA ALA A 273 36.91 -1.63 -0.91
C ALA A 273 37.61 -0.98 -2.13
N PRO A 274 37.78 0.35 -2.14
CA PRO A 274 38.47 1.02 -3.24
C PRO A 274 39.93 0.56 -3.35
N LEU A 275 40.34 0.12 -4.55
CA LEU A 275 41.72 -0.24 -4.86
C LEU A 275 42.62 1.03 -4.91
N PRO A 276 43.82 1.02 -4.35
CA PRO A 276 44.76 2.14 -4.43
C PRO A 276 45.01 2.58 -5.88
N TYR A 277 45.14 3.90 -6.10
CA TYR A 277 45.32 4.48 -7.44
C TYR A 277 46.44 3.80 -8.24
N GLU A 278 47.61 3.54 -7.61
CA GLU A 278 48.75 2.91 -8.29
C GLU A 278 48.45 1.52 -8.84
N GLN A 279 47.55 0.76 -8.22
CA GLN A 279 47.15 -0.57 -8.71
C GLN A 279 46.22 -0.50 -9.92
N VAL A 280 45.51 0.59 -10.10
CA VAL A 280 44.50 0.77 -11.15
C VAL A 280 44.86 1.85 -12.16
N LYS A 281 46.04 2.44 -12.06
CA LYS A 281 46.51 3.60 -12.82
C LYS A 281 46.30 3.49 -14.33
N GLU A 282 46.70 2.36 -14.92
CA GLU A 282 46.52 2.14 -16.37
C GLU A 282 45.02 2.02 -16.78
N ARG A 283 44.20 1.41 -15.93
CA ARG A 283 42.74 1.38 -16.15
C ARG A 283 42.14 2.77 -16.02
N VAL A 284 42.51 3.51 -14.99
CA VAL A 284 42.08 4.90 -14.77
C VAL A 284 42.47 5.78 -15.96
N LYS A 285 43.70 5.67 -16.43
CA LYS A 285 44.19 6.39 -17.62
C LYS A 285 43.34 6.09 -18.85
N ALA A 286 43.10 4.81 -19.15
CA ALA A 286 42.30 4.39 -20.29
C ALA A 286 40.85 4.87 -20.18
N ASP A 287 40.26 4.81 -18.98
CA ASP A 287 38.88 5.26 -18.74
C ASP A 287 38.77 6.79 -18.81
N ALA A 288 39.74 7.53 -18.26
CA ALA A 288 39.79 8.98 -18.35
C ALA A 288 39.98 9.46 -19.80
N GLN A 289 40.86 8.77 -20.57
CA GLN A 289 41.02 9.06 -22.01
C GLN A 289 39.71 8.83 -22.78
N ARG A 290 39.02 7.73 -22.51
CA ARG A 290 37.69 7.43 -23.13
C ARG A 290 36.67 8.49 -22.78
N GLN A 291 36.57 8.90 -21.51
CA GLN A 291 35.64 9.94 -21.10
C GLN A 291 35.97 11.28 -21.77
N LYS A 292 37.25 11.67 -21.83
CA LYS A 292 37.67 12.93 -22.47
C LYS A 292 37.38 12.91 -23.97
N ALA A 293 37.65 11.79 -24.64
CA ALA A 293 37.32 11.62 -26.07
C ALA A 293 35.80 11.65 -26.32
N ALA A 294 35.01 10.97 -25.50
CA ALA A 294 33.54 10.99 -25.60
C ALA A 294 32.98 12.41 -25.41
N LYS A 295 33.51 13.14 -24.42
CA LYS A 295 33.11 14.54 -24.18
C LYS A 295 33.45 15.44 -25.38
N ALA A 296 34.66 15.35 -25.92
CA ALA A 296 35.06 16.12 -27.07
C ALA A 296 34.23 15.79 -28.32
N LEU A 297 33.91 14.50 -28.50
CA LEU A 297 33.02 14.07 -29.60
C LEU A 297 31.60 14.63 -29.42
N TYR A 298 31.08 14.62 -28.21
CA TYR A 298 29.79 15.19 -27.89
C TYR A 298 29.74 16.70 -28.16
N GLU A 299 30.75 17.45 -27.70
CA GLU A 299 30.86 18.91 -27.94
C GLU A 299 30.94 19.19 -29.43
N LYS A 300 31.77 18.47 -30.19
CA LYS A 300 31.85 18.61 -31.66
C LYS A 300 30.50 18.30 -32.33
N ALA A 301 29.81 17.25 -31.88
CA ALA A 301 28.50 16.87 -32.38
C ALA A 301 27.45 17.96 -32.09
N ALA A 302 27.46 18.50 -30.88
CA ALA A 302 26.57 19.57 -30.44
C ALA A 302 26.79 20.87 -31.21
N ASP A 303 28.04 21.29 -31.37
CA ASP A 303 28.39 22.51 -32.10
C ASP A 303 28.03 22.36 -33.58
N THR A 304 28.35 21.23 -34.20
CA THR A 304 28.01 20.98 -35.61
C THR A 304 26.49 20.96 -35.82
N LEU A 305 25.75 20.34 -34.92
CA LEU A 305 24.27 20.35 -34.97
C LEU A 305 23.73 21.78 -34.80
N PHE A 306 24.21 22.50 -33.79
CA PHE A 306 23.75 23.87 -33.51
C PHE A 306 23.96 24.81 -34.70
N GLN A 307 25.14 24.78 -35.30
CA GLN A 307 25.46 25.61 -36.49
C GLN A 307 24.58 25.31 -37.70
N ASN A 308 24.06 24.08 -37.79
CA ASN A 308 23.30 23.63 -38.96
C ASN A 308 21.79 23.38 -38.63
N ILE A 309 21.34 23.65 -37.40
CA ILE A 309 19.97 23.35 -36.96
C ILE A 309 18.91 24.07 -37.82
N LYS A 310 19.20 25.32 -38.25
CA LYS A 310 18.30 26.11 -39.08
C LYS A 310 18.16 25.57 -40.53
N SER A 311 19.15 24.88 -41.02
CA SER A 311 19.09 24.25 -42.37
C SER A 311 18.14 23.07 -42.40
N GLY A 312 17.93 22.39 -41.26
CA GLY A 312 17.16 21.15 -41.19
C GLY A 312 17.77 19.97 -42.00
N ASP A 313 19.02 20.11 -42.44
CA ASP A 313 19.70 19.12 -43.29
C ASP A 313 20.58 18.20 -42.43
N LEU A 314 20.06 16.99 -42.10
CA LEU A 314 20.80 15.99 -41.38
C LEU A 314 22.00 15.43 -42.19
N GLY A 315 21.87 15.35 -43.52
CA GLY A 315 22.94 14.86 -44.40
C GLY A 315 24.18 15.76 -44.33
N LEU A 316 23.99 17.08 -44.28
CA LEU A 316 25.07 18.04 -44.11
C LEU A 316 25.75 17.89 -42.72
N VAL A 317 24.98 17.69 -41.67
CA VAL A 317 25.52 17.43 -40.30
C VAL A 317 26.33 16.14 -40.31
N ALA A 318 25.78 15.06 -40.88
CA ALA A 318 26.43 13.78 -40.94
C ALA A 318 27.75 13.85 -41.74
N ALA A 319 27.75 14.51 -42.89
CA ALA A 319 28.96 14.67 -43.71
C ALA A 319 30.08 15.41 -42.99
N LYS A 320 29.77 16.49 -42.26
CA LYS A 320 30.72 17.26 -41.42
C LYS A 320 31.31 16.43 -40.28
N LEU A 321 30.56 15.44 -39.80
CA LEU A 321 30.97 14.54 -38.69
C LEU A 321 31.54 13.21 -39.21
N GLY A 322 31.61 13.00 -40.55
CA GLY A 322 32.12 11.77 -41.15
C GLY A 322 31.22 10.56 -40.99
N ALA A 323 29.92 10.77 -40.77
CA ALA A 323 28.93 9.73 -40.59
C ALA A 323 28.01 9.55 -41.82
N LYS A 324 27.29 8.45 -41.86
CA LYS A 324 26.28 8.16 -42.89
C LYS A 324 24.89 8.04 -42.25
N THR A 325 23.90 8.67 -42.84
CA THR A 325 22.52 8.60 -42.37
C THR A 325 21.88 7.27 -42.72
N GLN A 326 20.99 6.81 -41.85
CA GLN A 326 20.12 5.65 -42.01
C GLN A 326 18.67 6.11 -41.80
N ASP A 327 17.74 5.41 -42.43
CA ASP A 327 16.31 5.72 -42.32
C ASP A 327 15.55 4.59 -41.64
N THR A 328 14.48 4.94 -40.95
CA THR A 328 13.54 3.98 -40.39
C THR A 328 12.22 4.01 -41.14
N PRO A 329 11.47 2.90 -41.17
CA PRO A 329 10.04 2.97 -41.49
C PRO A 329 9.30 3.75 -40.38
N LEU A 330 8.01 4.03 -40.59
CA LEU A 330 7.12 4.54 -39.53
C LEU A 330 6.99 3.49 -38.42
N PHE A 331 7.26 3.91 -37.17
CA PHE A 331 7.15 3.04 -35.99
C PHE A 331 6.54 3.78 -34.83
N SER A 332 5.90 3.06 -33.89
CA SER A 332 5.42 3.59 -32.62
C SER A 332 6.47 3.40 -31.52
N ALA A 333 6.33 4.14 -30.43
CA ALA A 333 7.27 4.09 -29.29
C ALA A 333 7.50 2.66 -28.75
N ASN A 334 6.46 1.81 -28.79
CA ASN A 334 6.53 0.43 -28.29
C ASN A 334 7.02 -0.60 -29.36
N ALA A 335 7.24 -0.16 -30.59
CA ALA A 335 7.65 -1.01 -31.71
C ALA A 335 8.77 -0.35 -32.50
N ALA A 336 9.79 0.13 -31.81
CA ALA A 336 10.97 0.71 -32.43
C ALA A 336 11.75 -0.34 -33.25
N PRO A 337 12.34 0.05 -34.40
CA PRO A 337 13.21 -0.83 -35.17
C PRO A 337 14.38 -1.37 -34.33
N ALA A 338 14.86 -2.57 -34.65
CA ALA A 338 15.94 -3.23 -33.90
C ALA A 338 17.20 -2.37 -33.75
N ALA A 339 17.52 -1.53 -34.72
CA ALA A 339 18.66 -0.61 -34.67
C ALA A 339 18.53 0.46 -33.55
N LEU A 340 17.30 0.85 -33.20
CA LEU A 340 16.98 1.85 -32.18
C LEU A 340 16.33 1.25 -30.93
N ALA A 341 16.16 -0.07 -30.90
CA ALA A 341 15.58 -0.75 -29.75
C ALA A 341 16.47 -0.57 -28.50
N GLY A 342 15.86 -0.17 -27.39
CA GLY A 342 16.57 0.10 -26.14
C GLY A 342 17.12 1.54 -26.00
N GLU A 343 17.14 2.34 -27.07
CA GLU A 343 17.61 3.73 -27.04
C GLU A 343 16.50 4.68 -26.51
N THR A 344 16.08 4.46 -25.27
CA THR A 344 14.90 5.13 -24.66
C THR A 344 14.98 6.65 -24.67
N ALA A 345 16.17 7.22 -24.41
CA ALA A 345 16.38 8.67 -24.41
C ALA A 345 16.20 9.27 -25.81
N LEU A 346 16.72 8.60 -26.84
CA LEU A 346 16.55 8.98 -28.24
C LEU A 346 15.08 8.91 -28.64
N LEU A 347 14.43 7.77 -28.37
CA LEU A 347 13.03 7.56 -28.74
C LEU A 347 12.13 8.60 -28.06
N LYS A 348 12.29 8.84 -26.77
CA LYS A 348 11.54 9.89 -26.07
C LYS A 348 11.67 11.24 -26.78
N LYS A 349 12.90 11.67 -27.08
CA LYS A 349 13.15 12.95 -27.75
C LYS A 349 12.60 12.97 -29.18
N ALA A 350 12.63 11.86 -29.91
CA ALA A 350 12.08 11.76 -31.25
C ALA A 350 10.56 11.96 -31.29
N PHE A 351 9.84 11.44 -30.29
CA PHE A 351 8.39 11.62 -30.18
C PHE A 351 7.99 13.03 -29.68
N GLU A 352 8.88 13.75 -28.98
CA GLU A 352 8.64 15.13 -28.54
C GLU A 352 8.78 16.15 -29.70
N LEU A 353 9.63 15.86 -30.70
CA LEU A 353 9.91 16.76 -31.81
C LEU A 353 8.81 16.75 -32.88
N LYS A 354 8.75 17.84 -33.64
CA LYS A 354 7.87 17.97 -34.82
C LYS A 354 8.51 17.37 -36.06
N GLN A 355 7.68 17.07 -37.03
CA GLN A 355 8.17 16.67 -38.36
C GLN A 355 9.10 17.73 -38.94
N GLY A 356 10.23 17.28 -39.49
CA GLY A 356 11.26 18.09 -40.09
C GLY A 356 12.32 18.60 -39.08
N GLU A 357 12.09 18.52 -37.78
CA GLU A 357 13.04 18.99 -36.78
C GLU A 357 14.22 18.01 -36.61
N LEU A 358 15.39 18.59 -36.35
CA LEU A 358 16.60 17.89 -35.96
C LEU A 358 16.63 17.68 -34.45
N GLY A 359 17.04 16.50 -34.02
CA GLY A 359 17.20 16.11 -32.62
C GLY A 359 18.59 15.60 -32.30
N GLY A 360 19.00 15.77 -31.08
CA GLY A 360 20.32 15.35 -30.59
C GLY A 360 21.17 16.54 -30.10
N PRO A 361 22.43 16.31 -29.78
CA PRO A 361 23.01 14.98 -29.60
C PRO A 361 22.36 14.25 -28.42
N VAL A 362 22.16 12.94 -28.57
CA VAL A 362 21.68 12.05 -27.50
C VAL A 362 22.77 11.01 -27.24
N GLU A 363 23.33 11.07 -26.05
CA GLU A 363 24.36 10.11 -25.61
C GLU A 363 23.71 8.81 -25.12
N THR A 364 24.19 7.69 -25.62
CA THR A 364 23.77 6.33 -25.26
C THR A 364 24.96 5.41 -25.10
N ALA A 365 24.74 4.19 -24.67
CA ALA A 365 25.81 3.18 -24.56
C ALA A 365 26.48 2.86 -25.91
N LYS A 366 25.78 2.99 -27.04
CA LYS A 366 26.30 2.73 -28.38
C LYS A 366 27.07 3.92 -28.98
N GLY A 367 26.78 5.14 -28.51
CA GLY A 367 27.41 6.35 -29.02
C GLY A 367 26.47 7.54 -28.94
N ILE A 368 26.78 8.54 -29.75
CA ILE A 368 26.08 9.82 -29.80
C ILE A 368 25.18 9.82 -31.03
N TYR A 369 23.88 9.88 -30.80
CA TYR A 369 22.87 9.89 -31.87
C TYR A 369 22.49 11.32 -32.22
N ILE A 370 22.39 11.59 -33.54
CA ILE A 370 21.77 12.76 -34.12
C ILE A 370 20.74 12.29 -35.14
N PHE A 371 19.58 12.88 -35.15
CA PHE A 371 18.47 12.40 -35.97
C PHE A 371 17.57 13.56 -36.46
N LYS A 372 16.74 13.28 -37.43
CA LYS A 372 15.67 14.12 -37.94
C LYS A 372 14.37 13.35 -37.97
N VAL A 373 13.30 13.95 -37.54
CA VAL A 373 11.95 13.39 -37.69
C VAL A 373 11.52 13.60 -39.14
N LYS A 374 11.54 12.54 -39.96
CA LYS A 374 11.14 12.59 -41.38
C LYS A 374 9.64 12.73 -41.55
N GLU A 375 8.92 11.90 -40.82
CA GLU A 375 7.47 11.85 -40.84
C GLU A 375 6.95 11.64 -39.42
N LYS A 376 5.88 12.33 -39.10
CA LYS A 376 5.19 12.18 -37.83
C LYS A 376 3.71 12.02 -38.04
N LYS A 377 3.15 10.88 -37.61
CA LYS A 377 1.75 10.55 -37.73
C LYS A 377 1.13 10.61 -36.34
N ALA A 378 0.24 11.55 -36.13
CA ALA A 378 -0.45 11.70 -34.87
C ALA A 378 -1.29 10.46 -34.52
N ALA A 379 -1.54 10.28 -33.24
CA ALA A 379 -2.52 9.29 -32.79
C ALA A 379 -3.91 9.70 -33.29
N GLU A 380 -4.53 8.85 -34.08
CA GLU A 380 -5.85 9.09 -34.67
C GLU A 380 -6.85 8.03 -34.24
N LEU A 381 -8.09 8.44 -34.02
CA LEU A 381 -9.17 7.51 -33.81
C LEU A 381 -9.54 6.88 -35.16
N PRO A 382 -9.35 5.55 -35.35
CA PRO A 382 -9.70 4.93 -36.60
C PRO A 382 -11.21 4.92 -36.82
N PRO A 383 -11.67 4.97 -38.07
CA PRO A 383 -13.10 4.81 -38.39
C PRO A 383 -13.61 3.47 -37.87
N LEU A 384 -14.88 3.44 -37.44
CA LEU A 384 -15.51 2.24 -36.89
C LEU A 384 -15.29 0.99 -37.72
N ALA A 385 -15.30 1.11 -39.05
CA ALA A 385 -15.11 -0.03 -39.96
C ALA A 385 -13.78 -0.79 -39.69
N GLN A 386 -12.71 -0.10 -39.32
CA GLN A 386 -11.42 -0.71 -39.04
C GLN A 386 -11.32 -1.43 -37.70
N VAL A 387 -12.09 -0.96 -36.71
CA VAL A 387 -12.04 -1.47 -35.31
C VAL A 387 -13.33 -2.14 -34.91
N ARG A 388 -14.27 -2.32 -35.85
CA ARG A 388 -15.63 -2.80 -35.59
C ARG A 388 -15.65 -4.06 -34.72
N THR A 389 -14.88 -5.07 -35.08
CA THR A 389 -14.85 -6.35 -34.36
C THR A 389 -14.43 -6.17 -32.91
N THR A 390 -13.39 -5.36 -32.68
CA THR A 390 -12.88 -5.11 -31.32
C THR A 390 -13.88 -4.29 -30.51
N VAL A 391 -14.46 -3.26 -31.09
CA VAL A 391 -15.50 -2.42 -30.45
C VAL A 391 -16.71 -3.27 -30.10
N GLU A 392 -17.19 -4.09 -31.02
CA GLU A 392 -18.34 -4.98 -30.82
C GLU A 392 -18.09 -5.99 -29.71
N GLN A 393 -16.93 -6.64 -29.70
CA GLN A 393 -16.55 -7.58 -28.65
C GLN A 393 -16.53 -6.94 -27.26
N GLN A 394 -15.92 -5.76 -27.15
CA GLN A 394 -15.83 -5.06 -25.86
C GLN A 394 -17.19 -4.55 -25.39
N LEU A 395 -17.98 -3.93 -26.28
CA LEU A 395 -19.30 -3.44 -25.94
C LEU A 395 -20.26 -4.59 -25.62
N ARG A 396 -20.20 -5.68 -26.37
CA ARG A 396 -21.01 -6.89 -26.11
C ARG A 396 -20.67 -7.47 -24.74
N ALA A 397 -19.40 -7.59 -24.40
CA ALA A 397 -18.97 -8.08 -23.08
C ALA A 397 -19.51 -7.17 -21.94
N LEU A 398 -19.41 -5.85 -22.10
CA LEU A 398 -19.93 -4.87 -21.15
C LEU A 398 -21.45 -5.02 -20.97
N LYS A 399 -22.19 -5.00 -22.08
CA LYS A 399 -23.65 -5.11 -22.07
C LYS A 399 -24.14 -6.46 -21.56
N ALA A 400 -23.42 -7.54 -21.86
CA ALA A 400 -23.72 -8.87 -21.35
C ALA A 400 -23.51 -8.94 -19.83
N ALA A 401 -22.47 -8.30 -19.30
CA ALA A 401 -22.25 -8.23 -17.85
C ALA A 401 -23.36 -7.43 -17.14
N GLU A 402 -23.80 -6.32 -17.72
CA GLU A 402 -24.93 -5.54 -17.22
C GLU A 402 -26.24 -6.36 -17.27
N LEU A 403 -26.52 -7.03 -18.38
CA LEU A 403 -27.69 -7.87 -18.55
C LEU A 403 -27.72 -9.06 -17.57
N ALA A 404 -26.57 -9.70 -17.34
CA ALA A 404 -26.44 -10.78 -16.36
C ALA A 404 -26.79 -10.30 -14.95
N LYS A 405 -26.32 -9.11 -14.57
CA LYS A 405 -26.68 -8.48 -13.29
C LYS A 405 -28.19 -8.18 -13.22
N GLN A 406 -28.75 -7.59 -14.26
CA GLN A 406 -30.20 -7.28 -14.30
C GLN A 406 -31.04 -8.54 -14.16
N LYS A 407 -30.70 -9.60 -14.89
CA LYS A 407 -31.41 -10.90 -14.79
C LYS A 407 -31.28 -11.50 -13.38
N ALA A 408 -30.12 -11.37 -12.75
CA ALA A 408 -29.93 -11.85 -11.38
C ALA A 408 -30.79 -11.04 -10.38
N VAL A 409 -30.89 -9.72 -10.53
CA VAL A 409 -31.74 -8.86 -9.70
C VAL A 409 -33.22 -9.25 -9.88
N GLU A 410 -33.63 -9.49 -11.10
CA GLU A 410 -35.02 -9.92 -11.38
C GLU A 410 -35.30 -11.32 -10.81
N ALA A 411 -34.36 -12.26 -11.01
CA ALA A 411 -34.46 -13.59 -10.43
C ALA A 411 -34.50 -13.54 -8.89
N GLN A 412 -33.73 -12.66 -8.25
CA GLN A 412 -33.76 -12.48 -6.79
C GLN A 412 -35.13 -11.99 -6.31
N LYS A 413 -35.76 -11.06 -7.03
CA LYS A 413 -37.12 -10.59 -6.73
C LYS A 413 -38.15 -11.72 -6.90
N GLN A 414 -38.00 -12.53 -7.96
CA GLN A 414 -38.91 -13.68 -8.18
C GLN A 414 -38.72 -14.74 -7.09
N LEU A 415 -37.46 -14.97 -6.63
CA LEU A 415 -37.18 -15.90 -5.53
C LEU A 415 -37.76 -15.44 -4.19
N ALA A 416 -37.83 -14.13 -3.94
CA ALA A 416 -38.48 -13.58 -2.76
C ALA A 416 -40.02 -13.86 -2.74
N GLY A 417 -40.60 -14.14 -3.91
CA GLY A 417 -41.95 -14.68 -4.06
C GLY A 417 -41.95 -16.22 -4.09
N ASN A 418 -42.54 -16.79 -5.12
CA ASN A 418 -42.63 -18.24 -5.28
C ASN A 418 -41.53 -18.85 -6.17
N GLY A 419 -40.75 -18.02 -6.88
CA GLY A 419 -39.69 -18.45 -7.79
C GLY A 419 -40.18 -19.15 -9.06
N ALA A 420 -41.44 -18.97 -9.41
CA ALA A 420 -42.03 -19.60 -10.58
C ALA A 420 -41.32 -19.20 -11.88
N GLY A 421 -41.10 -20.16 -12.76
CA GLY A 421 -40.44 -19.93 -14.06
C GLY A 421 -38.90 -19.89 -14.06
N LEU A 422 -38.26 -19.92 -12.92
CA LEU A 422 -36.79 -19.97 -12.83
C LEU A 422 -36.29 -21.42 -12.89
N LYS A 423 -35.25 -21.63 -13.68
CA LYS A 423 -34.45 -22.88 -13.63
C LYS A 423 -33.52 -22.81 -12.40
N LEU A 424 -33.97 -23.43 -11.30
CA LEU A 424 -33.23 -23.44 -10.07
C LEU A 424 -32.32 -24.67 -9.97
N GLN A 425 -31.14 -24.42 -9.47
CA GLN A 425 -30.20 -25.44 -8.98
C GLN A 425 -30.28 -25.48 -7.45
N ALA A 426 -29.85 -26.57 -6.85
CA ALA A 426 -29.77 -26.70 -5.40
C ALA A 426 -28.38 -27.07 -4.95
N THR A 427 -27.96 -26.58 -3.80
CA THR A 427 -26.74 -27.04 -3.13
C THR A 427 -27.05 -28.33 -2.36
N PRO A 428 -26.07 -29.23 -2.15
CA PRO A 428 -26.16 -30.16 -1.04
C PRO A 428 -26.20 -29.42 0.30
N ALA A 429 -26.54 -30.12 1.37
CA ALA A 429 -26.50 -29.56 2.72
C ALA A 429 -25.04 -29.22 3.11
N PHE A 430 -24.79 -27.98 3.56
CA PHE A 430 -23.45 -27.52 3.96
C PHE A 430 -23.52 -26.71 5.27
N GLY A 431 -22.44 -26.77 6.04
CA GLY A 431 -22.25 -25.96 7.25
C GLY A 431 -21.51 -24.66 6.97
N TYR A 432 -21.57 -23.75 7.94
CA TYR A 432 -20.78 -22.53 7.92
C TYR A 432 -19.27 -22.83 7.91
N ASN A 433 -18.56 -22.11 7.08
CA ASN A 433 -17.11 -22.11 7.11
C ASN A 433 -16.54 -20.70 6.86
N SER A 434 -15.48 -20.35 7.59
CA SER A 434 -14.87 -19.01 7.51
C SER A 434 -14.15 -18.72 6.20
N LYS A 435 -13.93 -19.75 5.36
CA LYS A 435 -13.36 -19.59 4.02
C LYS A 435 -14.39 -19.12 3.01
N GLY A 436 -15.67 -19.38 3.26
CA GLY A 436 -16.77 -18.98 2.38
C GLY A 436 -17.02 -19.97 1.24
N ASP A 437 -16.69 -21.25 1.41
CA ASP A 437 -16.88 -22.27 0.37
C ASP A 437 -18.34 -22.73 0.35
N LEU A 438 -19.07 -22.39 -0.72
CA LEU A 438 -20.46 -22.78 -0.96
C LEU A 438 -20.49 -23.85 -2.07
N PRO A 439 -20.96 -25.07 -1.78
CA PRO A 439 -21.01 -26.13 -2.77
C PRO A 439 -21.86 -25.76 -3.99
N GLY A 440 -21.34 -25.95 -5.19
CA GLY A 440 -22.03 -25.63 -6.45
C GLY A 440 -22.05 -24.13 -6.82
N ILE A 441 -21.62 -23.24 -5.92
CA ILE A 441 -21.60 -21.80 -6.14
C ILE A 441 -20.15 -21.28 -6.24
N GLY A 442 -19.29 -21.67 -5.31
CA GLY A 442 -17.90 -21.23 -5.25
C GLY A 442 -17.54 -20.55 -3.92
N ASN A 443 -16.43 -19.80 -3.93
CA ASN A 443 -15.94 -19.18 -2.71
C ASN A 443 -16.42 -17.73 -2.58
N SER A 444 -17.19 -17.43 -1.54
CA SER A 444 -17.67 -16.08 -1.20
C SER A 444 -18.01 -15.97 0.30
N LYS A 445 -17.11 -15.36 1.06
CA LYS A 445 -17.39 -15.04 2.47
C LYS A 445 -18.62 -14.16 2.64
N PRO A 446 -18.82 -13.07 1.85
CA PRO A 446 -20.03 -12.25 1.99
C PRO A 446 -21.32 -13.01 1.76
N LEU A 447 -21.34 -13.93 0.78
CA LEU A 447 -22.53 -14.74 0.54
C LEU A 447 -22.75 -15.76 1.67
N MET A 448 -21.67 -16.40 2.14
CA MET A 448 -21.73 -17.33 3.27
C MET A 448 -22.35 -16.66 4.51
N GLU A 449 -21.86 -15.47 4.86
CA GLU A 449 -22.42 -14.70 5.99
C GLU A 449 -23.91 -14.42 5.79
N LYS A 450 -24.30 -13.89 4.63
CA LYS A 450 -25.69 -13.53 4.36
C LYS A 450 -26.66 -14.72 4.34
N VAL A 451 -26.25 -15.88 3.84
CA VAL A 451 -27.16 -17.03 3.80
C VAL A 451 -27.34 -17.65 5.20
N PHE A 452 -26.34 -17.57 6.07
CA PHE A 452 -26.45 -18.03 7.46
C PHE A 452 -27.26 -17.08 8.37
N GLU A 453 -27.50 -15.83 7.94
CA GLU A 453 -28.46 -14.91 8.58
C GLU A 453 -29.91 -15.29 8.28
N LEU A 454 -30.18 -16.07 7.22
CA LEU A 454 -31.54 -16.48 6.85
C LEU A 454 -32.05 -17.56 7.81
N THR A 455 -33.18 -17.32 8.44
CA THR A 455 -33.74 -18.22 9.45
C THR A 455 -34.89 -19.10 8.95
N THR A 456 -35.63 -18.63 7.93
CA THR A 456 -36.86 -19.27 7.48
C THR A 456 -36.72 -19.80 6.07
N ALA A 457 -37.17 -21.01 5.80
CA ALA A 457 -37.23 -21.57 4.45
C ALA A 457 -38.00 -20.62 3.53
N GLY A 458 -37.47 -20.38 2.33
CA GLY A 458 -38.00 -19.40 1.39
C GLY A 458 -37.41 -18.00 1.53
N ALA A 459 -36.70 -17.68 2.62
CA ALA A 459 -36.04 -16.40 2.79
C ALA A 459 -34.89 -16.22 1.78
N THR A 460 -34.65 -14.96 1.39
CA THR A 460 -33.64 -14.58 0.40
C THR A 460 -32.81 -13.42 0.90
N PRO A 461 -31.52 -13.29 0.52
CA PRO A 461 -30.80 -12.03 0.65
C PRO A 461 -31.53 -10.91 -0.10
N SER A 462 -31.30 -9.66 0.31
CA SER A 462 -31.92 -8.48 -0.34
C SER A 462 -31.50 -8.30 -1.79
N GLU A 463 -30.30 -8.72 -2.15
CA GLU A 463 -29.68 -8.53 -3.46
C GLU A 463 -28.95 -9.79 -3.91
N PRO A 464 -28.82 -10.02 -5.24
CA PRO A 464 -27.99 -11.09 -5.75
C PRO A 464 -26.51 -10.81 -5.48
N MET A 465 -25.70 -11.84 -5.41
CA MET A 465 -24.27 -11.74 -5.10
C MET A 465 -23.41 -12.17 -6.28
N LEU A 466 -22.36 -11.39 -6.54
CA LEU A 466 -21.34 -11.77 -7.51
C LEU A 466 -20.33 -12.72 -6.85
N VAL A 467 -20.17 -13.92 -7.42
CA VAL A 467 -19.17 -14.90 -7.01
C VAL A 467 -18.34 -15.28 -8.23
N GLY A 468 -17.06 -14.94 -8.22
CA GLY A 468 -16.23 -15.04 -9.40
C GLY A 468 -16.73 -14.11 -10.52
N ASN A 469 -17.13 -14.68 -11.65
CA ASN A 469 -17.68 -13.98 -12.80
C ASN A 469 -19.17 -14.23 -13.03
N ARG A 470 -19.89 -14.77 -12.04
CA ARG A 470 -21.32 -15.09 -12.12
C ARG A 470 -22.09 -14.39 -11.01
N TRP A 471 -23.28 -13.90 -11.34
CA TRP A 471 -24.26 -13.40 -10.40
C TRP A 471 -25.13 -14.54 -9.91
N TYR A 472 -25.36 -14.62 -8.63
CA TYR A 472 -26.20 -15.64 -7.99
C TYR A 472 -27.38 -14.99 -7.29
N ALA A 473 -28.56 -15.37 -7.69
CA ALA A 473 -29.80 -15.15 -6.94
C ALA A 473 -30.05 -16.40 -6.09
N VAL A 474 -30.18 -16.24 -4.78
CA VAL A 474 -30.22 -17.39 -3.85
C VAL A 474 -31.44 -17.29 -2.92
N ARG A 475 -31.96 -18.45 -2.52
CA ARG A 475 -33.02 -18.61 -1.55
C ARG A 475 -32.68 -19.77 -0.62
N LEU A 476 -32.97 -19.60 0.67
CA LEU A 476 -32.85 -20.70 1.63
C LEU A 476 -33.94 -21.77 1.29
N LYS A 477 -33.50 -22.94 0.87
CA LYS A 477 -34.37 -24.07 0.59
C LYS A 477 -34.76 -24.77 1.89
N GLN A 478 -33.77 -25.08 2.71
CA GLN A 478 -33.94 -25.78 3.98
C GLN A 478 -32.82 -25.38 4.96
N ARG A 479 -33.19 -25.28 6.23
CA ARG A 479 -32.26 -25.15 7.34
C ARG A 479 -32.42 -26.34 8.27
N ASN A 480 -31.41 -27.17 8.36
CA ASN A 480 -31.36 -28.30 9.27
C ASN A 480 -30.72 -27.79 10.57
N ALA A 481 -31.56 -27.34 11.50
CA ALA A 481 -31.12 -26.78 12.77
C ALA A 481 -30.50 -27.87 13.64
N ALA A 482 -29.40 -27.52 14.30
CA ALA A 482 -28.79 -28.37 15.31
C ALA A 482 -29.76 -28.55 16.51
N PRO A 483 -29.77 -29.73 17.17
CA PRO A 483 -30.63 -29.96 18.32
C PRO A 483 -30.36 -28.95 19.44
N GLN A 484 -31.41 -28.34 19.98
CA GLN A 484 -31.29 -27.34 21.05
C GLN A 484 -30.65 -27.93 22.31
N ALA A 485 -30.77 -29.25 22.54
CA ALA A 485 -30.11 -29.93 23.64
C ALA A 485 -28.58 -29.83 23.59
N ASP A 486 -28.01 -29.71 22.38
CA ASP A 486 -26.55 -29.59 22.18
C ASP A 486 -26.03 -28.17 22.48
N PHE A 487 -26.90 -27.18 22.61
CA PHE A 487 -26.54 -25.82 22.95
C PHE A 487 -26.18 -25.67 24.43
N ALA A 488 -26.96 -26.27 25.34
CA ALA A 488 -26.80 -26.06 26.78
C ALA A 488 -25.38 -26.33 27.29
N PRO A 489 -24.71 -27.43 26.92
CA PRO A 489 -23.33 -27.72 27.39
C PRO A 489 -22.28 -26.82 26.76
N ARG A 490 -22.57 -26.15 25.63
CA ARG A 490 -21.61 -25.32 24.89
C ARG A 490 -21.81 -23.81 25.12
N LYS A 491 -22.91 -23.42 25.73
CA LYS A 491 -23.33 -22.03 25.90
C LYS A 491 -22.24 -21.13 26.49
N ASP A 492 -21.67 -21.56 27.62
CA ASP A 492 -20.69 -20.73 28.33
C ASP A 492 -19.35 -20.64 27.58
N GLU A 493 -19.01 -21.67 26.83
CA GLU A 493 -17.85 -21.65 25.95
C GLU A 493 -18.03 -20.66 24.80
N ILE A 494 -19.17 -20.71 24.13
CA ILE A 494 -19.51 -19.80 23.03
C ILE A 494 -19.52 -18.36 23.53
N LYS A 495 -20.09 -18.09 24.71
CA LYS A 495 -20.04 -16.76 25.33
C LYS A 495 -18.62 -16.27 25.55
N ARG A 496 -17.74 -17.13 26.07
CA ARG A 496 -16.31 -16.80 26.26
C ARG A 496 -15.59 -16.52 24.94
N GLN A 497 -15.93 -17.24 23.87
CA GLN A 497 -15.33 -17.04 22.54
C GLN A 497 -15.79 -15.72 21.89
N LEU A 498 -17.07 -15.34 22.07
CA LEU A 498 -17.63 -14.12 21.52
C LEU A 498 -17.19 -12.85 22.27
N LEU A 499 -16.95 -12.98 23.58
CA LEU A 499 -16.74 -11.83 24.47
C LEU A 499 -15.60 -10.91 24.03
N PRO A 500 -14.39 -11.39 23.66
CA PRO A 500 -13.29 -10.49 23.28
C PRO A 500 -13.61 -9.64 22.04
N ALA A 501 -14.23 -10.23 21.03
CA ALA A 501 -14.62 -9.49 19.81
C ALA A 501 -15.68 -8.44 20.11
N LYS A 502 -16.66 -8.76 20.96
CA LYS A 502 -17.72 -7.85 21.36
C LYS A 502 -17.20 -6.71 22.25
N GLN A 503 -16.24 -7.01 23.12
CA GLN A 503 -15.54 -6.01 23.94
C GLN A 503 -14.76 -5.02 23.08
N GLU A 504 -14.07 -5.52 22.05
CA GLU A 504 -13.34 -4.68 21.11
C GLU A 504 -14.29 -3.82 20.27
N GLU A 505 -15.43 -4.36 19.84
CA GLU A 505 -16.48 -3.61 19.15
C GLU A 505 -17.05 -2.48 20.02
N ALA A 506 -17.36 -2.81 21.27
CA ALA A 506 -17.88 -1.83 22.23
C ALA A 506 -16.85 -0.71 22.53
N LEU A 507 -15.58 -1.07 22.65
CA LEU A 507 -14.51 -0.10 22.84
C LEU A 507 -14.35 0.82 21.63
N ARG A 508 -14.40 0.28 20.42
CA ARG A 508 -14.35 1.08 19.17
C ARG A 508 -15.56 2.01 19.06
N ALA A 509 -16.75 1.49 19.34
CA ALA A 509 -17.96 2.30 19.33
C ALA A 509 -17.90 3.44 20.33
N TRP A 510 -17.44 3.17 21.56
CA TRP A 510 -17.24 4.17 22.60
C TRP A 510 -16.20 5.23 22.21
N LEU A 511 -15.05 4.83 21.65
CA LEU A 511 -14.03 5.77 21.14
C LEU A 511 -14.58 6.64 20.01
N LYS A 512 -15.34 6.05 19.09
CA LYS A 512 -16.01 6.79 18.01
C LYS A 512 -17.00 7.84 18.59
N GLU A 513 -17.73 7.48 19.63
CA GLU A 513 -18.62 8.41 20.33
C GLU A 513 -17.84 9.55 21.00
N LEU A 514 -16.73 9.25 21.71
CA LEU A 514 -15.88 10.27 22.30
C LEU A 514 -15.32 11.24 21.24
N ARG A 515 -14.86 10.71 20.12
CA ARG A 515 -14.35 11.52 18.99
C ARG A 515 -15.44 12.42 18.41
N SER A 516 -16.67 11.92 18.26
CA SER A 516 -17.79 12.71 17.70
C SER A 516 -18.21 13.87 18.58
N LYS A 517 -18.03 13.75 19.91
CA LYS A 517 -18.38 14.78 20.90
C LYS A 517 -17.27 15.80 21.12
N ALA A 518 -16.04 15.53 20.68
CA ALA A 518 -14.89 16.39 20.89
C ALA A 518 -14.60 17.25 19.66
N LYS A 519 -14.14 18.49 19.90
CA LYS A 519 -13.60 19.33 18.83
C LYS A 519 -12.15 18.95 18.59
N ILE A 520 -11.90 18.20 17.51
CA ILE A 520 -10.55 17.77 17.11
C ILE A 520 -10.07 18.64 15.96
N VAL A 521 -8.89 19.26 16.13
CA VAL A 521 -8.26 20.09 15.11
C VAL A 521 -6.84 19.58 14.86
N TYR A 522 -6.58 19.09 13.67
CA TYR A 522 -5.24 18.65 13.26
C TYR A 522 -4.40 19.83 12.77
N ASN A 523 -3.09 19.72 12.91
CA ASN A 523 -2.18 20.68 12.28
C ASN A 523 -2.20 20.48 10.75
N PRO A 524 -2.52 21.54 9.97
CA PRO A 524 -2.58 21.45 8.51
C PRO A 524 -1.28 20.98 7.86
N ALA A 525 -0.12 21.31 8.43
CA ALA A 525 1.18 20.89 7.91
C ALA A 525 1.41 19.37 8.00
N LEU A 526 0.77 18.68 8.96
CA LEU A 526 0.86 17.22 9.08
C LEU A 526 -0.12 16.50 8.16
N THR A 527 -1.27 17.11 7.86
CA THR A 527 -2.26 16.54 6.93
C THR A 527 -1.83 16.67 5.47
N ALA A 528 -1.13 17.75 5.11
CA ALA A 528 -0.58 17.94 3.76
C ALA A 528 0.60 16.99 3.45
N ALA A 529 1.36 16.55 4.43
CA ALA A 529 2.46 15.61 4.27
C ALA A 529 2.01 14.13 4.10
N ASN A 530 0.73 13.84 4.29
CA ASN A 530 0.14 12.51 4.19
C ASN A 530 -0.59 12.27 2.85
N GLN A 531 -0.68 13.25 1.97
CA GLN A 531 -1.15 13.14 0.59
C GLN A 531 0.03 12.98 -0.38
#